data_e5c662ebf515f28a58e2bf285783b520
#
_entry.id   e5c662ebf515f28a58e2bf285783b520
#
_cell.length_a   1.000
_cell.length_b   1.000
_cell.length_c   1.000
_cell.angle_alpha   90.00
_cell.angle_beta   90.00
_cell.angle_gamma   90.00
#
_symmetry.space_group_name_H-M   'P 1'
#
loop_
_entity.id
_entity.type
_entity.pdbx_description
1 polymer ?
#
loop_
_entity_poly.entity_id
_entity_poly.type
_entity_poly.pdbx_seq_one_letter_code
_entity_poly.pdbx_strand_id
1 'polypeptide(L)'
;MTTVARRTDRAVAPTTWRDGLVYVLAASVLVVLALWVHGGGIHQLFNASRDDQLTAAGRLAGLLTADAMLVQVALMARIPWVEQSYGQDRLARWHRWLGFGSFTAMIVHTGLITLGYASSARTGLLAQAWDLVWNYPGMLLAVAGVAALVMVVVTSLRAARRRLRYESWHLLHLYAYLGVGLALPHQVWTGSDFIGNAWARAYWWTLYAAVAVSVLVFRIGLPLWRSWRHRLTVARVVPESPGVVSVHLAGRKLDQLDVRAGQFFLWRFIDGPGSSRAHPYSLSARPGADGLRIMAKTLGEGSARLATLTPGPACWWRVRTDG
;
A
#
# COMPACT_ATOMS: atom_id res chain seq x y z
N MET A 1 -16.74 -47.61 11.43
CA MET A 1 -16.73 -47.04 10.06
C MET A 1 -16.41 -45.56 10.16
N THR A 2 -15.14 -45.22 10.02
CA THR A 2 -14.61 -43.85 10.15
C THR A 2 -14.64 -43.19 8.76
N THR A 3 -15.58 -42.29 8.55
CA THR A 3 -15.69 -41.53 7.30
C THR A 3 -14.59 -40.48 7.30
N VAL A 4 -13.54 -40.73 6.53
CA VAL A 4 -12.48 -39.77 6.23
C VAL A 4 -13.13 -38.63 5.43
N ALA A 5 -13.21 -37.44 6.02
CA ALA A 5 -13.65 -36.24 5.36
C ALA A 5 -12.70 -35.98 4.17
N ARG A 6 -13.24 -36.03 2.96
CA ARG A 6 -12.55 -35.61 1.73
C ARG A 6 -12.00 -34.19 1.94
N ARG A 7 -10.69 -34.07 1.86
CA ARG A 7 -10.01 -32.79 1.62
C ARG A 7 -10.63 -32.20 0.35
N THR A 8 -11.45 -31.17 0.51
CA THR A 8 -11.88 -30.37 -0.63
C THR A 8 -10.66 -29.67 -1.17
N ASP A 9 -10.28 -30.02 -2.39
CA ASP A 9 -9.20 -29.40 -3.13
C ASP A 9 -9.35 -27.88 -3.08
N ARG A 10 -8.32 -27.24 -2.53
CA ARG A 10 -8.15 -25.79 -2.70
C ARG A 10 -8.11 -25.55 -4.19
N ALA A 11 -9.05 -24.81 -4.71
CA ALA A 11 -8.92 -24.24 -6.05
C ALA A 11 -7.69 -23.31 -6.01
N VAL A 12 -6.53 -23.87 -6.35
CA VAL A 12 -5.31 -23.08 -6.59
C VAL A 12 -5.68 -22.15 -7.74
N ALA A 13 -5.65 -20.85 -7.50
CA ALA A 13 -5.84 -19.87 -8.57
C ALA A 13 -4.95 -20.27 -9.74
N PRO A 14 -5.48 -20.29 -10.98
CA PRO A 14 -4.71 -20.76 -12.12
C PRO A 14 -3.37 -20.06 -12.17
N THR A 15 -2.30 -20.81 -12.43
CA THR A 15 -0.90 -20.35 -12.51
C THR A 15 -0.75 -19.14 -13.42
N THR A 16 -1.61 -18.98 -14.40
CA THR A 16 -1.68 -17.85 -15.34
C THR A 16 -1.81 -16.47 -14.67
N TRP A 17 -2.51 -16.34 -13.54
CA TRP A 17 -2.63 -15.06 -12.83
C TRP A 17 -1.41 -14.74 -11.95
N ARG A 18 -0.70 -15.77 -11.49
CA ARG A 18 0.54 -15.59 -10.73
C ARG A 18 1.65 -15.00 -11.58
N ASP A 19 1.75 -15.45 -12.82
CA ASP A 19 2.75 -14.94 -13.75
C ASP A 19 2.36 -13.55 -14.28
N GLY A 20 1.06 -13.28 -14.42
CA GLY A 20 0.54 -12.02 -14.97
C GLY A 20 1.02 -10.77 -14.22
N LEU A 21 1.03 -10.75 -12.88
CA LEU A 21 1.51 -9.59 -12.13
C LEU A 21 3.01 -9.35 -12.34
N VAL A 22 3.81 -10.41 -12.36
CA VAL A 22 5.26 -10.30 -12.59
C VAL A 22 5.52 -9.72 -13.98
N TYR A 23 4.77 -10.17 -15.01
CA TYR A 23 4.86 -9.60 -16.35
C TYR A 23 4.42 -8.14 -16.42
N VAL A 24 3.36 -7.76 -15.71
CA VAL A 24 2.92 -6.36 -15.63
C VAL A 24 4.00 -5.48 -14.99
N LEU A 25 4.62 -5.94 -13.89
CA LEU A 25 5.71 -5.20 -13.23
C LEU A 25 6.95 -5.11 -14.11
N ALA A 26 7.33 -6.20 -14.78
CA ALA A 26 8.45 -6.18 -15.73
C ALA A 26 8.16 -5.26 -16.92
N ALA A 27 6.95 -5.31 -17.47
CA ALA A 27 6.52 -4.44 -18.56
C ALA A 27 6.53 -2.95 -18.15
N SER A 28 6.12 -2.62 -16.91
CA SER A 28 6.20 -1.26 -16.38
C SER A 28 7.63 -0.73 -16.42
N VAL A 29 8.59 -1.48 -15.89
CA VAL A 29 10.02 -1.12 -15.94
C VAL A 29 10.52 -0.99 -17.39
N LEU A 30 10.14 -1.93 -18.27
CA LEU A 30 10.56 -1.88 -19.69
C LEU A 30 9.98 -0.65 -20.41
N VAL A 31 8.74 -0.26 -20.14
CA VAL A 31 8.15 0.97 -20.69
C VAL A 31 8.90 2.20 -20.18
N VAL A 32 9.24 2.27 -18.90
CA VAL A 32 10.04 3.37 -18.34
C VAL A 32 11.40 3.48 -19.02
N LEU A 33 12.09 2.33 -19.19
CA LEU A 33 13.36 2.29 -19.91
C LEU A 33 13.21 2.74 -21.38
N ALA A 34 12.18 2.24 -22.06
CA ALA A 34 11.92 2.61 -23.46
C ALA A 34 11.62 4.12 -23.62
N LEU A 35 10.84 4.71 -22.71
CA LEU A 35 10.57 6.14 -22.72
C LEU A 35 11.83 6.96 -22.48
N TRP A 36 12.69 6.54 -21.53
CA TRP A 36 13.97 7.20 -21.27
C TRP A 36 14.93 7.09 -22.47
N VAL A 37 15.01 5.90 -23.09
CA VAL A 37 15.81 5.69 -24.31
C VAL A 37 15.30 6.55 -25.46
N HIS A 38 13.99 6.59 -25.67
CA HIS A 38 13.35 7.41 -26.70
C HIS A 38 13.59 8.92 -26.45
N GLY A 39 13.67 9.34 -25.19
CA GLY A 39 14.04 10.70 -24.78
C GLY A 39 15.54 11.03 -24.93
N GLY A 40 16.33 10.19 -25.61
CA GLY A 40 17.76 10.39 -25.84
C GLY A 40 18.68 10.03 -24.69
N GLY A 41 18.17 9.33 -23.66
CA GLY A 41 18.90 8.99 -22.44
C GLY A 41 20.18 8.20 -22.69
N ILE A 42 20.17 7.21 -23.61
CA ILE A 42 21.37 6.44 -23.99
C ILE A 42 22.43 7.35 -24.62
N HIS A 43 22.04 8.19 -25.56
CA HIS A 43 22.98 9.11 -26.22
C HIS A 43 23.63 10.04 -25.18
N GLN A 44 22.84 10.64 -24.30
CA GLN A 44 23.34 11.51 -23.23
C GLN A 44 24.27 10.75 -22.27
N LEU A 45 23.96 9.51 -21.93
CA LEU A 45 24.76 8.73 -20.98
C LEU A 45 26.16 8.36 -21.52
N PHE A 46 26.29 8.09 -22.83
CA PHE A 46 27.53 7.57 -23.40
C PHE A 46 28.28 8.54 -24.27
N ASN A 47 27.64 9.55 -24.86
CA ASN A 47 28.24 10.42 -25.88
C ASN A 47 28.21 11.92 -25.54
N ALA A 48 27.66 12.31 -24.37
CA ALA A 48 27.59 13.70 -23.97
C ALA A 48 28.67 14.07 -22.92
N SER A 49 28.66 15.32 -22.48
CA SER A 49 29.51 15.82 -21.41
C SER A 49 29.27 15.06 -20.08
N ARG A 50 30.23 15.10 -19.15
CA ARG A 50 30.11 14.41 -17.87
C ARG A 50 28.93 14.87 -17.04
N ASP A 51 28.59 16.15 -17.07
CA ASP A 51 27.42 16.73 -16.40
C ASP A 51 26.11 16.26 -17.03
N ASP A 52 26.04 16.13 -18.35
CA ASP A 52 24.90 15.52 -19.04
C ASP A 52 24.75 14.02 -18.72
N GLN A 53 25.87 13.28 -18.63
CA GLN A 53 25.88 11.88 -18.22
C GLN A 53 25.30 11.70 -16.81
N LEU A 54 25.73 12.54 -15.86
CA LEU A 54 25.21 12.54 -14.49
C LEU A 54 23.71 12.87 -14.48
N THR A 55 23.30 13.86 -15.24
CA THR A 55 21.90 14.26 -15.35
C THR A 55 21.05 13.15 -15.98
N ALA A 56 21.51 12.51 -17.05
CA ALA A 56 20.83 11.40 -17.71
C ALA A 56 20.65 10.20 -16.78
N ALA A 57 21.70 9.82 -16.04
CA ALA A 57 21.63 8.76 -15.05
C ALA A 57 20.69 9.12 -13.88
N GLY A 58 20.74 10.38 -13.43
CA GLY A 58 19.85 10.90 -12.41
C GLY A 58 18.38 10.86 -12.84
N ARG A 59 18.08 11.24 -14.09
CA ARG A 59 16.72 11.15 -14.68
C ARG A 59 16.21 9.70 -14.67
N LEU A 60 17.03 8.75 -15.14
CA LEU A 60 16.68 7.34 -15.12
C LEU A 60 16.36 6.84 -13.68
N ALA A 61 17.22 7.18 -12.72
CA ALA A 61 16.99 6.84 -11.31
C ALA A 61 15.68 7.43 -10.78
N GLY A 62 15.34 8.67 -11.19
CA GLY A 62 14.06 9.32 -10.83
C GLY A 62 12.84 8.64 -11.42
N LEU A 63 12.89 8.27 -12.70
CA LEU A 63 11.81 7.55 -13.37
C LEU A 63 11.55 6.17 -12.74
N LEU A 64 12.63 5.40 -12.49
CA LEU A 64 12.52 4.11 -11.81
C LEU A 64 12.01 4.26 -10.37
N THR A 65 12.38 5.34 -9.69
CA THR A 65 11.86 5.69 -8.37
C THR A 65 10.35 5.91 -8.42
N ALA A 66 9.87 6.72 -9.36
CA ALA A 66 8.45 7.03 -9.50
C ALA A 66 7.64 5.76 -9.80
N ASP A 67 8.10 4.93 -10.74
CA ASP A 67 7.46 3.66 -11.07
C ASP A 67 7.40 2.72 -9.86
N ALA A 68 8.53 2.47 -9.20
CA ALA A 68 8.60 1.60 -8.03
C ALA A 68 7.75 2.11 -6.85
N MET A 69 7.66 3.43 -6.65
CA MET A 69 6.79 4.03 -5.62
C MET A 69 5.32 3.83 -5.94
N LEU A 70 4.89 3.94 -7.17
CA LEU A 70 3.51 3.66 -7.58
C LEU A 70 3.19 2.18 -7.46
N VAL A 71 4.09 1.31 -7.91
CA VAL A 71 3.95 -0.14 -7.77
C VAL A 71 3.80 -0.55 -6.31
N GLN A 72 4.66 -0.06 -5.40
CA GLN A 72 4.54 -0.43 -3.98
C GLN A 72 3.26 0.07 -3.33
N VAL A 73 2.70 1.20 -3.78
CA VAL A 73 1.36 1.67 -3.36
C VAL A 73 0.29 0.72 -3.87
N ALA A 74 0.35 0.30 -5.14
CA ALA A 74 -0.58 -0.65 -5.74
C ALA A 74 -0.57 -2.01 -5.03
N LEU A 75 0.60 -2.54 -4.62
CA LEU A 75 0.71 -3.78 -3.85
C LEU A 75 -0.06 -3.73 -2.52
N MET A 76 -0.21 -2.52 -1.93
CA MET A 76 -0.95 -2.31 -0.68
C MET A 76 -2.39 -1.82 -0.92
N ALA A 77 -2.85 -1.68 -2.15
CA ALA A 77 -4.20 -1.21 -2.47
C ALA A 77 -5.30 -2.23 -2.14
N ARG A 78 -4.97 -3.47 -1.78
CA ARG A 78 -5.94 -4.52 -1.44
C ARG A 78 -6.81 -4.97 -2.60
N ILE A 79 -6.24 -5.05 -3.78
CA ILE A 79 -6.90 -5.54 -4.99
C ILE A 79 -7.24 -7.02 -4.79
N PRO A 80 -8.54 -7.44 -4.80
CA PRO A 80 -8.95 -8.77 -4.35
C PRO A 80 -8.28 -9.93 -5.10
N TRP A 81 -8.21 -9.87 -6.43
CA TRP A 81 -7.61 -10.95 -7.22
C TRP A 81 -6.09 -11.02 -7.08
N VAL A 82 -5.40 -9.89 -6.84
CA VAL A 82 -3.97 -9.87 -6.55
C VAL A 82 -3.70 -10.47 -5.17
N GLU A 83 -4.49 -10.08 -4.16
CA GLU A 83 -4.36 -10.59 -2.80
C GLU A 83 -4.66 -12.11 -2.73
N GLN A 84 -5.66 -12.59 -3.46
CA GLN A 84 -5.99 -14.01 -3.56
C GLN A 84 -4.88 -14.83 -4.23
N SER A 85 -4.22 -14.27 -5.26
CA SER A 85 -3.18 -14.98 -6.00
C SER A 85 -1.85 -15.10 -5.26
N TYR A 86 -1.47 -14.07 -4.51
CA TYR A 86 -0.12 -13.98 -3.91
C TYR A 86 -0.12 -14.07 -2.38
N GLY A 87 -1.23 -13.80 -1.72
CA GLY A 87 -1.32 -13.64 -0.28
C GLY A 87 -0.71 -12.32 0.20
N GLN A 88 -1.33 -11.74 1.22
CA GLN A 88 -0.94 -10.43 1.77
C GLN A 88 0.51 -10.40 2.30
N ASP A 89 0.98 -11.52 2.86
CA ASP A 89 2.33 -11.59 3.44
C ASP A 89 3.43 -11.49 2.39
N ARG A 90 3.19 -12.07 1.19
CA ARG A 90 4.13 -11.95 0.07
C ARG A 90 4.12 -10.53 -0.49
N LEU A 91 2.93 -9.95 -0.69
CA LEU A 91 2.78 -8.57 -1.15
C LEU A 91 3.44 -7.58 -0.19
N ALA A 92 3.29 -7.78 1.13
CA ALA A 92 3.97 -6.96 2.15
C ALA A 92 5.50 -7.11 2.14
N ARG A 93 6.02 -8.31 1.83
CA ARG A 93 7.47 -8.51 1.64
C ARG A 93 7.98 -7.75 0.41
N TRP A 94 7.28 -7.84 -0.73
CA TRP A 94 7.63 -7.12 -1.95
C TRP A 94 7.55 -5.61 -1.77
N HIS A 95 6.47 -5.11 -1.13
CA HIS A 95 6.35 -3.70 -0.76
C HIS A 95 7.56 -3.22 0.04
N ARG A 96 8.04 -4.00 1.01
CA ARG A 96 9.22 -3.64 1.81
C ARG A 96 10.50 -3.56 0.97
N TRP A 97 10.75 -4.53 0.08
CA TRP A 97 11.94 -4.52 -0.77
C TRP A 97 11.90 -3.38 -1.79
N LEU A 98 10.76 -3.19 -2.43
CA LEU A 98 10.55 -2.05 -3.33
C LEU A 98 10.67 -0.72 -2.59
N GLY A 99 10.19 -0.64 -1.34
CA GLY A 99 10.32 0.54 -0.51
C GLY A 99 11.76 0.95 -0.26
N PHE A 100 12.62 -0.01 0.09
CA PHE A 100 14.06 0.27 0.24
C PHE A 100 14.72 0.60 -1.10
N GLY A 101 14.42 -0.14 -2.16
CA GLY A 101 14.96 0.10 -3.48
C GLY A 101 14.59 1.47 -4.04
N SER A 102 13.30 1.83 -4.00
CA SER A 102 12.82 3.12 -4.48
C SER A 102 13.35 4.30 -3.66
N PHE A 103 13.46 4.13 -2.34
CA PHE A 103 14.06 5.16 -1.48
C PHE A 103 15.54 5.37 -1.79
N THR A 104 16.31 4.30 -1.97
CA THR A 104 17.71 4.38 -2.38
C THR A 104 17.85 5.05 -3.75
N ALA A 105 17.02 4.64 -4.72
CA ALA A 105 17.01 5.25 -6.06
C ALA A 105 16.63 6.74 -6.01
N MET A 106 15.72 7.15 -5.10
CA MET A 106 15.39 8.56 -4.87
C MET A 106 16.61 9.36 -4.38
N ILE A 107 17.38 8.83 -3.45
CA ILE A 107 18.60 9.49 -2.97
C ILE A 107 19.64 9.60 -4.10
N VAL A 108 19.80 8.53 -4.87
CA VAL A 108 20.69 8.52 -6.06
C VAL A 108 20.22 9.55 -7.08
N HIS A 109 18.91 9.60 -7.39
CA HIS A 109 18.32 10.60 -8.27
C HIS A 109 18.66 12.02 -7.82
N THR A 110 18.36 12.36 -6.57
CA THR A 110 18.60 13.69 -6.01
C THR A 110 20.08 14.05 -6.07
N GLY A 111 20.97 13.12 -5.70
CA GLY A 111 22.41 13.33 -5.74
C GLY A 111 22.95 13.55 -7.15
N LEU A 112 22.58 12.70 -8.10
CA LEU A 112 23.05 12.77 -9.48
C LEU A 112 22.54 14.02 -10.20
N ILE A 113 21.28 14.40 -10.01
CA ILE A 113 20.72 15.63 -10.58
C ILE A 113 21.44 16.85 -10.00
N THR A 114 21.63 16.92 -8.69
CA THR A 114 22.35 18.05 -8.07
C THR A 114 23.79 18.13 -8.55
N LEU A 115 24.49 17.00 -8.64
CA LEU A 115 25.87 16.92 -9.16
C LEU A 115 25.95 17.35 -10.62
N GLY A 116 25.06 16.87 -11.48
CA GLY A 116 25.04 17.22 -12.90
C GLY A 116 24.82 18.72 -13.12
N TYR A 117 23.82 19.29 -12.45
CA TYR A 117 23.52 20.72 -12.53
C TYR A 117 24.62 21.58 -11.91
N ALA A 118 25.22 21.18 -10.77
CA ALA A 118 26.34 21.91 -10.15
C ALA A 118 27.59 21.92 -11.06
N SER A 119 27.87 20.77 -11.69
CA SER A 119 28.97 20.65 -12.64
C SER A 119 28.76 21.57 -13.87
N SER A 120 27.58 21.55 -14.45
CA SER A 120 27.22 22.39 -15.60
C SER A 120 27.26 23.89 -15.27
N ALA A 121 26.70 24.28 -14.14
CA ALA A 121 26.68 25.67 -13.67
C ALA A 121 28.01 26.13 -13.04
N ARG A 122 28.98 25.24 -12.85
CA ARG A 122 30.26 25.50 -12.16
C ARG A 122 30.06 26.08 -10.75
N THR A 123 29.07 25.64 -10.05
CA THR A 123 28.70 26.10 -8.69
C THR A 123 28.97 25.02 -7.64
N GLY A 124 28.97 25.41 -6.35
CA GLY A 124 29.06 24.45 -5.26
C GLY A 124 27.77 23.66 -5.08
N LEU A 125 27.86 22.40 -4.61
CA LEU A 125 26.71 21.52 -4.45
C LEU A 125 25.59 22.11 -3.58
N LEU A 126 25.92 22.77 -2.48
CA LEU A 126 24.94 23.40 -1.59
C LEU A 126 24.22 24.58 -2.25
N ALA A 127 24.98 25.39 -3.01
CA ALA A 127 24.41 26.50 -3.76
C ALA A 127 23.47 26.00 -4.86
N GLN A 128 23.86 24.95 -5.56
CA GLN A 128 23.00 24.34 -6.58
C GLN A 128 21.77 23.67 -5.99
N ALA A 129 21.90 22.95 -4.85
CA ALA A 129 20.75 22.38 -4.17
C ALA A 129 19.76 23.46 -3.72
N TRP A 130 20.27 24.60 -3.23
CA TRP A 130 19.46 25.76 -2.85
C TRP A 130 18.73 26.34 -4.07
N ASP A 131 19.44 26.52 -5.18
CA ASP A 131 18.87 27.01 -6.43
C ASP A 131 17.76 26.10 -6.96
N LEU A 132 17.98 24.78 -6.99
CA LEU A 132 16.97 23.80 -7.40
C LEU A 132 15.71 23.87 -6.52
N VAL A 133 15.86 24.03 -5.21
CA VAL A 133 14.71 24.07 -4.29
C VAL A 133 13.84 25.30 -4.49
N TRP A 134 14.46 26.47 -4.68
CA TRP A 134 13.75 27.75 -4.69
C TRP A 134 13.33 28.23 -6.08
N ASN A 135 14.09 27.91 -7.10
CA ASN A 135 13.90 28.48 -8.44
C ASN A 135 13.25 27.50 -9.43
N TYR A 136 13.11 26.22 -9.07
CA TYR A 136 12.45 25.25 -9.96
C TYR A 136 11.01 24.95 -9.51
N PRO A 137 10.03 24.97 -10.44
CA PRO A 137 8.63 24.74 -10.14
C PRO A 137 8.39 23.37 -9.49
N GLY A 138 7.64 23.35 -8.38
CA GLY A 138 7.28 22.11 -7.68
C GLY A 138 8.34 21.54 -6.74
N MET A 139 9.55 22.09 -6.71
CA MET A 139 10.65 21.53 -5.91
C MET A 139 10.45 21.68 -4.40
N LEU A 140 9.83 22.76 -3.92
CA LEU A 140 9.47 22.88 -2.50
C LEU A 140 8.52 21.77 -2.05
N LEU A 141 7.55 21.42 -2.90
CA LEU A 141 6.65 20.29 -2.64
C LEU A 141 7.40 18.96 -2.68
N ALA A 142 8.32 18.79 -3.62
CA ALA A 142 9.16 17.60 -3.69
C ALA A 142 10.03 17.44 -2.44
N VAL A 143 10.64 18.52 -1.93
CA VAL A 143 11.41 18.48 -0.67
C VAL A 143 10.54 18.11 0.51
N ALA A 144 9.34 18.66 0.63
CA ALA A 144 8.37 18.26 1.66
C ALA A 144 7.98 16.79 1.51
N GLY A 145 7.81 16.31 0.26
CA GLY A 145 7.57 14.90 -0.06
C GLY A 145 8.72 14.00 0.37
N VAL A 146 9.97 14.38 0.07
CA VAL A 146 11.18 13.67 0.51
C VAL A 146 11.25 13.62 2.04
N ALA A 147 10.99 14.73 2.72
CA ALA A 147 10.97 14.76 4.20
C ALA A 147 9.93 13.79 4.78
N ALA A 148 8.73 13.73 4.20
CA ALA A 148 7.69 12.77 4.59
C ALA A 148 8.16 11.31 4.35
N LEU A 149 8.78 11.02 3.21
CA LEU A 149 9.30 9.68 2.89
C LEU A 149 10.48 9.28 3.78
N VAL A 150 11.39 10.20 4.11
CA VAL A 150 12.47 9.98 5.08
C VAL A 150 11.89 9.62 6.44
N MET A 151 10.90 10.38 6.93
CA MET A 151 10.21 10.07 8.18
C MET A 151 9.59 8.68 8.16
N VAL A 152 8.91 8.30 7.07
CA VAL A 152 8.31 6.97 6.90
C VAL A 152 9.36 5.86 6.95
N VAL A 153 10.48 6.03 6.25
CA VAL A 153 11.56 5.04 6.23
C VAL A 153 12.20 4.93 7.60
N VAL A 154 12.59 6.05 8.22
CA VAL A 154 13.22 6.08 9.55
C VAL A 154 12.33 5.41 10.60
N THR A 155 11.04 5.72 10.63
CA THR A 155 10.08 5.12 11.59
C THR A 155 9.78 3.66 11.28
N SER A 156 10.09 3.18 10.07
CA SER A 156 9.91 1.78 9.64
C SER A 156 11.16 0.92 9.86
N LEU A 157 12.31 1.52 10.18
CA LEU A 157 13.51 0.77 10.58
C LEU A 157 13.25 -0.03 11.85
N ARG A 158 13.83 -1.24 11.95
CA ARG A 158 13.56 -2.18 13.06
C ARG A 158 13.73 -1.55 14.44
N ALA A 159 14.76 -0.73 14.62
CA ALA A 159 15.07 -0.07 15.90
C ALA A 159 13.97 0.94 16.32
N ALA A 160 13.55 1.82 15.41
CA ALA A 160 12.49 2.79 15.64
C ALA A 160 11.12 2.10 15.75
N ARG A 161 10.85 1.14 14.86
CA ARG A 161 9.59 0.40 14.81
C ARG A 161 9.27 -0.33 16.13
N ARG A 162 10.27 -0.87 16.82
CA ARG A 162 10.10 -1.56 18.11
C ARG A 162 9.72 -0.60 19.25
N ARG A 163 10.02 0.69 19.14
CA ARG A 163 9.70 1.72 20.14
C ARG A 163 8.33 2.35 19.92
N LEU A 164 7.74 2.18 18.74
CA LEU A 164 6.47 2.78 18.39
C LEU A 164 5.32 1.80 18.60
N ARG A 165 4.20 2.29 19.12
CA ARG A 165 2.93 1.55 19.10
C ARG A 165 2.51 1.34 17.65
N TYR A 166 1.85 0.22 17.36
CA TYR A 166 1.42 -0.12 16.00
C TYR A 166 0.59 0.98 15.35
N GLU A 167 -0.32 1.57 16.09
CA GLU A 167 -1.22 2.61 15.61
C GLU A 167 -0.46 3.88 15.21
N SER A 168 0.47 4.33 16.08
CA SER A 168 1.31 5.51 15.82
C SER A 168 2.19 5.29 14.59
N TRP A 169 2.83 4.13 14.51
CA TRP A 169 3.61 3.76 13.33
C TRP A 169 2.75 3.72 12.06
N HIS A 170 1.56 3.13 12.13
CA HIS A 170 0.67 3.03 10.96
C HIS A 170 0.23 4.42 10.47
N LEU A 171 -0.11 5.34 11.38
CA LEU A 171 -0.45 6.73 11.03
C LEU A 171 0.74 7.43 10.38
N LEU A 172 1.94 7.34 10.95
CA LEU A 172 3.16 7.91 10.37
C LEU A 172 3.44 7.29 8.99
N HIS A 173 3.22 5.98 8.82
CA HIS A 173 3.42 5.30 7.55
C HIS A 173 2.45 5.77 6.45
N LEU A 174 1.27 6.26 6.79
CA LEU A 174 0.32 6.83 5.82
C LEU A 174 0.82 8.13 5.18
N TYR A 175 1.77 8.83 5.80
CA TYR A 175 2.42 9.99 5.18
C TYR A 175 3.21 9.62 3.91
N ALA A 176 3.44 8.33 3.64
CA ALA A 176 3.97 7.88 2.36
C ALA A 176 3.08 8.28 1.18
N TYR A 177 1.74 8.23 1.34
CA TYR A 177 0.82 8.70 0.29
C TYR A 177 0.96 10.21 0.05
N LEU A 178 1.10 10.97 1.13
CA LEU A 178 1.35 12.41 1.04
C LEU A 178 2.70 12.68 0.36
N GLY A 179 3.76 11.94 0.73
CA GLY A 179 5.08 12.07 0.14
C GLY A 179 5.09 11.83 -1.37
N VAL A 180 4.45 10.76 -1.83
CA VAL A 180 4.30 10.46 -3.25
C VAL A 180 3.46 11.52 -3.97
N GLY A 181 2.37 11.98 -3.36
CA GLY A 181 1.51 13.03 -3.93
C GLY A 181 2.23 14.38 -4.06
N LEU A 182 3.02 14.78 -3.05
CA LEU A 182 3.81 16.01 -3.07
C LEU A 182 4.97 15.97 -4.08
N ALA A 183 5.44 14.78 -4.43
CA ALA A 183 6.45 14.63 -5.47
C ALA A 183 5.89 14.76 -6.90
N LEU A 184 4.58 14.61 -7.12
CA LEU A 184 3.98 14.67 -8.46
C LEU A 184 4.16 16.04 -9.15
N PRO A 185 3.99 17.21 -8.49
CA PRO A 185 4.10 18.50 -9.15
C PRO A 185 5.45 18.74 -9.82
N HIS A 186 6.58 18.40 -9.17
CA HIS A 186 7.89 18.58 -9.79
C HIS A 186 8.08 17.66 -11.02
N GLN A 187 7.51 16.47 -11.01
CA GLN A 187 7.58 15.55 -12.15
C GLN A 187 6.81 16.09 -13.36
N VAL A 188 5.64 16.69 -13.13
CA VAL A 188 4.77 17.24 -14.19
C VAL A 188 5.26 18.62 -14.68
N TRP A 189 5.87 19.42 -13.81
CA TRP A 189 6.27 20.79 -14.17
C TRP A 189 7.71 20.90 -14.67
N THR A 190 8.61 20.01 -14.21
CA THR A 190 10.03 20.05 -14.58
C THR A 190 10.55 18.75 -15.20
N GLY A 191 9.81 17.65 -15.11
CA GLY A 191 10.21 16.34 -15.61
C GLY A 191 10.02 16.20 -17.12
N SER A 192 11.06 16.49 -17.90
CA SER A 192 11.01 16.38 -19.37
C SER A 192 10.56 14.99 -19.86
N ASP A 193 10.91 13.92 -19.14
CA ASP A 193 10.52 12.55 -19.48
C ASP A 193 9.06 12.22 -19.13
N PHE A 194 8.39 13.05 -18.32
CA PHE A 194 6.96 12.92 -18.03
C PHE A 194 6.09 13.63 -19.07
N ILE A 195 6.55 14.77 -19.57
CA ILE A 195 5.75 15.64 -20.44
C ILE A 195 6.27 15.77 -21.85
N GLY A 196 7.47 15.25 -22.14
CA GLY A 196 8.20 15.44 -23.39
C GLY A 196 7.48 14.95 -24.65
N ASN A 197 6.62 13.91 -24.50
CA ASN A 197 5.82 13.42 -25.62
C ASN A 197 4.45 12.88 -25.15
N ALA A 198 3.53 12.65 -26.10
CA ALA A 198 2.18 12.20 -25.82
C ALA A 198 2.14 10.82 -25.15
N TRP A 199 3.02 9.89 -25.53
CA TRP A 199 3.08 8.54 -24.99
C TRP A 199 3.56 8.54 -23.53
N ALA A 200 4.59 9.35 -23.21
CA ALA A 200 5.06 9.49 -21.83
C ALA A 200 3.96 10.08 -20.94
N ARG A 201 3.29 11.15 -21.39
CA ARG A 201 2.14 11.71 -20.66
C ARG A 201 1.04 10.67 -20.45
N ALA A 202 0.64 9.97 -21.51
CA ALA A 202 -0.42 8.95 -21.41
C ALA A 202 -0.03 7.85 -20.42
N TYR A 203 1.20 7.34 -20.48
CA TYR A 203 1.69 6.30 -19.57
C TYR A 203 1.63 6.76 -18.11
N TRP A 204 2.26 7.89 -17.80
CA TRP A 204 2.38 8.35 -16.42
C TRP A 204 1.02 8.72 -15.83
N TRP A 205 0.18 9.46 -16.54
CA TRP A 205 -1.16 9.79 -16.07
C TRP A 205 -2.03 8.55 -15.87
N THR A 206 -1.95 7.57 -16.78
CA THR A 206 -2.66 6.31 -16.65
C THR A 206 -2.19 5.53 -15.43
N LEU A 207 -0.87 5.45 -15.20
CA LEU A 207 -0.31 4.74 -14.05
C LEU A 207 -0.72 5.40 -12.72
N TYR A 208 -0.58 6.73 -12.60
CA TYR A 208 -1.03 7.47 -11.42
C TYR A 208 -2.54 7.30 -11.18
N ALA A 209 -3.36 7.46 -12.21
CA ALA A 209 -4.81 7.28 -12.12
C ALA A 209 -5.18 5.85 -11.72
N ALA A 210 -4.56 4.84 -12.33
CA ALA A 210 -4.83 3.43 -12.01
C ALA A 210 -4.50 3.11 -10.55
N VAL A 211 -3.36 3.59 -10.05
CA VAL A 211 -2.96 3.39 -8.66
C VAL A 211 -3.90 4.14 -7.71
N ALA A 212 -4.21 5.42 -7.98
CA ALA A 212 -5.13 6.20 -7.16
C ALA A 212 -6.54 5.57 -7.11
N VAL A 213 -7.08 5.19 -8.26
CA VAL A 213 -8.39 4.49 -8.36
C VAL A 213 -8.34 3.16 -7.62
N SER A 214 -7.27 2.38 -7.75
CA SER A 214 -7.14 1.12 -7.01
C SER A 214 -7.17 1.33 -5.50
N VAL A 215 -6.48 2.32 -4.97
CA VAL A 215 -6.51 2.67 -3.54
C VAL A 215 -7.90 3.15 -3.13
N LEU A 216 -8.51 4.06 -3.89
CA LEU A 216 -9.83 4.61 -3.57
C LEU A 216 -10.92 3.52 -3.61
N VAL A 217 -10.91 2.67 -4.63
CA VAL A 217 -11.93 1.63 -4.81
C VAL A 217 -11.73 0.48 -3.81
N PHE A 218 -10.55 -0.13 -3.79
CA PHE A 218 -10.37 -1.41 -3.07
C PHE A 218 -9.96 -1.20 -1.61
N ARG A 219 -9.21 -0.15 -1.29
CA ARG A 219 -8.78 0.09 0.09
C ARG A 219 -9.78 0.91 0.90
N ILE A 220 -10.56 1.78 0.27
CA ILE A 220 -11.51 2.69 0.92
C ILE A 220 -12.95 2.34 0.53
N GLY A 221 -13.31 2.43 -0.75
CA GLY A 221 -14.68 2.33 -1.24
C GLY A 221 -15.32 0.98 -0.96
N LEU A 222 -14.65 -0.11 -1.34
CA LEU A 222 -15.20 -1.46 -1.17
C LEU A 222 -15.46 -1.83 0.31
N PRO A 223 -14.54 -1.56 1.28
CA PRO A 223 -14.84 -1.78 2.69
C PRO A 223 -15.98 -0.90 3.21
N LEU A 224 -16.05 0.38 2.82
CA LEU A 224 -17.14 1.27 3.22
C LEU A 224 -18.49 0.80 2.66
N TRP A 225 -18.52 0.45 1.36
CA TRP A 225 -19.70 -0.08 0.72
C TRP A 225 -20.19 -1.38 1.38
N ARG A 226 -19.30 -2.32 1.65
CA ARG A 226 -19.63 -3.56 2.37
C ARG A 226 -20.19 -3.27 3.77
N SER A 227 -19.57 -2.38 4.52
CA SER A 227 -20.04 -1.98 5.86
C SER A 227 -21.42 -1.34 5.80
N TRP A 228 -21.66 -0.48 4.83
CA TRP A 228 -22.97 0.13 4.60
C TRP A 228 -24.04 -0.88 4.15
N ARG A 229 -23.67 -1.80 3.23
CA ARG A 229 -24.58 -2.83 2.69
C ARG A 229 -25.03 -3.82 3.76
N HIS A 230 -24.11 -4.31 4.56
CA HIS A 230 -24.36 -5.38 5.53
C HIS A 230 -24.71 -4.88 6.93
N ARG A 231 -24.35 -3.66 7.28
CA ARG A 231 -24.64 -2.99 8.56
C ARG A 231 -24.52 -3.93 9.76
N LEU A 232 -23.36 -4.54 9.92
CA LEU A 232 -23.11 -5.45 11.01
C LEU A 232 -23.14 -4.72 12.36
N THR A 233 -23.90 -5.25 13.29
CA THR A 233 -24.00 -4.77 14.68
C THR A 233 -23.79 -5.92 15.64
N VAL A 234 -23.34 -5.63 16.86
CA VAL A 234 -23.29 -6.61 17.93
C VAL A 234 -24.72 -6.90 18.39
N ALA A 235 -25.17 -8.13 18.23
CA ALA A 235 -26.49 -8.54 18.67
C ALA A 235 -26.46 -8.97 20.15
N ARG A 236 -25.46 -9.79 20.53
CA ARG A 236 -25.24 -10.25 21.90
C ARG A 236 -23.83 -10.72 22.13
N VAL A 237 -23.39 -10.67 23.36
CA VAL A 237 -22.13 -11.24 23.83
C VAL A 237 -22.48 -12.33 24.86
N VAL A 238 -21.96 -13.54 24.68
CA VAL A 238 -22.24 -14.71 25.51
C VAL A 238 -20.94 -15.20 26.12
N PRO A 239 -20.80 -15.22 27.43
CA PRO A 239 -19.73 -15.94 28.10
C PRO A 239 -19.91 -17.46 27.90
N GLU A 240 -18.93 -18.12 27.31
CA GLU A 240 -18.97 -19.58 27.07
C GLU A 240 -18.27 -20.35 28.16
N SER A 241 -17.16 -19.82 28.67
CA SER A 241 -16.39 -20.37 29.78
C SER A 241 -15.47 -19.28 30.37
N PRO A 242 -14.81 -19.54 31.51
CA PRO A 242 -13.87 -18.55 32.06
C PRO A 242 -12.84 -18.07 31.03
N GLY A 243 -12.90 -16.77 30.71
CA GLY A 243 -12.02 -16.14 29.75
C GLY A 243 -12.30 -16.43 28.26
N VAL A 244 -13.48 -17.03 27.94
CA VAL A 244 -13.90 -17.24 26.54
C VAL A 244 -15.27 -16.63 26.32
N VAL A 245 -15.38 -15.81 25.27
CA VAL A 245 -16.62 -15.12 24.89
C VAL A 245 -16.96 -15.38 23.43
N SER A 246 -18.27 -15.52 23.17
CA SER A 246 -18.84 -15.50 21.81
C SER A 246 -19.54 -14.17 21.57
N VAL A 247 -19.18 -13.51 20.47
CA VAL A 247 -19.85 -12.31 19.98
C VAL A 247 -20.72 -12.69 18.80
N HIS A 248 -22.02 -12.51 18.94
CA HIS A 248 -22.98 -12.70 17.87
C HIS A 248 -23.22 -11.37 17.16
N LEU A 249 -23.13 -11.39 15.84
CA LEU A 249 -23.28 -10.23 14.99
C LEU A 249 -24.51 -10.41 14.11
N ALA A 250 -25.41 -9.45 14.16
CA ALA A 250 -26.54 -9.34 13.24
C ALA A 250 -26.18 -8.41 12.09
N GLY A 251 -26.87 -8.53 10.97
CA GLY A 251 -26.66 -7.67 9.81
C GLY A 251 -27.70 -7.90 8.73
N ARG A 252 -27.56 -7.14 7.64
CA ARG A 252 -28.44 -7.25 6.46
C ARG A 252 -27.77 -8.10 5.39
N LYS A 253 -28.56 -8.91 4.66
CA LYS A 253 -28.11 -9.67 3.47
C LYS A 253 -26.88 -10.54 3.75
N LEU A 254 -26.85 -11.21 4.89
CA LEU A 254 -25.74 -12.07 5.32
C LEU A 254 -25.62 -13.34 4.45
N ASP A 255 -26.71 -13.75 3.82
CA ASP A 255 -26.80 -14.80 2.80
C ASP A 255 -25.96 -14.51 1.55
N GLN A 256 -25.72 -13.22 1.27
CA GLN A 256 -24.93 -12.75 0.13
C GLN A 256 -23.44 -12.54 0.48
N LEU A 257 -23.04 -12.87 1.71
CA LEU A 257 -21.64 -12.86 2.10
C LEU A 257 -21.00 -14.20 1.70
N ASP A 258 -20.09 -14.15 0.73
CA ASP A 258 -19.25 -15.30 0.38
C ASP A 258 -18.14 -15.47 1.44
N VAL A 259 -18.54 -16.05 2.57
CA VAL A 259 -17.66 -16.27 3.71
C VAL A 259 -17.87 -17.68 4.29
N ARG A 260 -16.81 -18.25 4.84
CA ARG A 260 -16.80 -19.62 5.35
C ARG A 260 -16.44 -19.65 6.85
N ALA A 261 -16.92 -20.66 7.55
CA ALA A 261 -16.46 -20.95 8.91
C ALA A 261 -14.93 -21.15 8.91
N GLY A 262 -14.27 -20.64 9.95
CA GLY A 262 -12.80 -20.67 10.05
C GLY A 262 -12.09 -19.54 9.30
N GLN A 263 -12.74 -18.87 8.38
CA GLN A 263 -12.18 -17.69 7.69
C GLN A 263 -12.06 -16.55 8.70
N PHE A 264 -10.92 -15.85 8.71
CA PHE A 264 -10.74 -14.75 9.63
C PHE A 264 -10.87 -13.38 8.96
N PHE A 265 -11.29 -12.43 9.78
CA PHE A 265 -11.61 -11.07 9.41
C PHE A 265 -10.89 -10.10 10.32
N LEU A 266 -10.61 -8.92 9.82
CA LEU A 266 -10.20 -7.80 10.63
C LEU A 266 -11.46 -7.05 11.10
N TRP A 267 -11.77 -7.18 12.37
CA TRP A 267 -12.93 -6.57 13.00
C TRP A 267 -12.54 -5.26 13.68
N ARG A 268 -13.40 -4.28 13.57
CA ARG A 268 -13.29 -3.02 14.27
C ARG A 268 -14.63 -2.69 14.90
N PHE A 269 -14.67 -2.70 16.21
CA PHE A 269 -15.87 -2.37 16.98
C PHE A 269 -15.84 -0.88 17.32
N ILE A 270 -16.91 -0.14 16.98
CA ILE A 270 -17.01 1.31 17.15
C ILE A 270 -17.85 1.56 18.40
N ASP A 271 -17.29 1.32 19.57
CA ASP A 271 -17.99 1.38 20.87
C ASP A 271 -17.17 2.09 21.96
N GLY A 272 -16.35 3.08 21.62
CA GLY A 272 -15.58 3.88 22.60
C GLY A 272 -14.07 3.81 22.46
N PRO A 273 -13.27 4.07 23.51
CA PRO A 273 -11.83 4.14 23.45
C PRO A 273 -11.20 2.87 22.86
N GLY A 274 -10.30 2.99 21.90
CA GLY A 274 -9.69 1.85 21.19
C GLY A 274 -10.47 1.37 19.96
N SER A 275 -11.55 2.03 19.55
CA SER A 275 -12.33 1.74 18.34
C SER A 275 -11.53 1.84 17.05
N SER A 276 -10.37 2.51 17.06
CA SER A 276 -9.44 2.58 15.92
C SER A 276 -8.71 1.26 15.65
N ARG A 277 -8.65 0.35 16.62
CA ARG A 277 -7.94 -0.93 16.50
C ARG A 277 -8.76 -1.98 15.78
N ALA A 278 -8.17 -2.59 14.75
CA ALA A 278 -8.73 -3.75 14.09
C ALA A 278 -8.08 -5.02 14.63
N HIS A 279 -8.88 -6.00 15.01
CA HIS A 279 -8.41 -7.27 15.53
C HIS A 279 -8.79 -8.43 14.63
N PRO A 280 -7.87 -9.39 14.37
CA PRO A 280 -8.17 -10.57 13.58
C PRO A 280 -8.93 -11.59 14.42
N TYR A 281 -10.17 -11.91 14.03
CA TYR A 281 -10.94 -13.01 14.60
C TYR A 281 -11.55 -13.85 13.49
N SER A 282 -11.54 -15.18 13.68
CA SER A 282 -12.16 -16.12 12.76
C SER A 282 -13.64 -16.27 13.07
N LEU A 283 -14.43 -16.56 12.05
CA LEU A 283 -15.80 -17.01 12.25
C LEU A 283 -15.79 -18.39 12.87
N SER A 284 -16.44 -18.53 14.02
CA SER A 284 -16.56 -19.78 14.77
C SER A 284 -17.75 -20.64 14.33
N ALA A 285 -18.60 -20.10 13.45
CA ALA A 285 -19.74 -20.82 12.87
C ALA A 285 -19.93 -20.40 11.41
N ARG A 286 -20.62 -21.24 10.65
CA ARG A 286 -21.06 -20.91 9.30
C ARG A 286 -22.07 -19.74 9.38
N PRO A 287 -21.98 -18.74 8.50
CA PRO A 287 -23.02 -17.70 8.39
C PRO A 287 -24.39 -18.33 8.15
N GLY A 288 -25.39 -17.83 8.85
CA GLY A 288 -26.76 -18.34 8.77
C GLY A 288 -27.79 -17.28 9.16
N ALA A 289 -29.03 -17.72 9.35
CA ALA A 289 -30.14 -16.85 9.79
C ALA A 289 -29.84 -16.15 11.12
N ASP A 290 -29.07 -16.79 12.01
CA ASP A 290 -28.66 -16.25 13.31
C ASP A 290 -27.51 -15.24 13.24
N GLY A 291 -27.03 -14.92 12.04
CA GLY A 291 -25.95 -13.97 11.83
C GLY A 291 -24.57 -14.59 11.72
N LEU A 292 -23.57 -13.84 12.20
CA LEU A 292 -22.17 -14.27 12.26
C LEU A 292 -21.77 -14.47 13.72
N ARG A 293 -20.88 -15.44 13.99
CA ARG A 293 -20.35 -15.68 15.33
C ARG A 293 -18.83 -15.65 15.33
N ILE A 294 -18.29 -14.89 16.27
CA ILE A 294 -16.86 -14.85 16.60
C ILE A 294 -16.72 -15.45 18.02
N MET A 295 -15.76 -16.35 18.20
CA MET A 295 -15.39 -16.84 19.54
C MET A 295 -13.94 -16.44 19.79
N ALA A 296 -13.68 -15.87 20.95
CA ALA A 296 -12.34 -15.41 21.31
C ALA A 296 -12.03 -15.75 22.78
N LYS A 297 -10.76 -16.16 23.00
CA LYS A 297 -10.18 -16.31 24.33
C LYS A 297 -9.53 -15.00 24.73
N THR A 298 -9.72 -14.59 25.99
CA THR A 298 -9.06 -13.41 26.55
C THR A 298 -7.57 -13.67 26.73
N LEU A 299 -6.75 -13.04 25.87
CA LEU A 299 -5.29 -13.15 25.90
C LEU A 299 -4.61 -11.79 26.11
N GLY A 300 -5.36 -10.70 26.17
CA GLY A 300 -4.86 -9.34 26.34
C GLY A 300 -5.99 -8.32 26.22
N GLU A 301 -5.66 -7.03 26.35
CA GLU A 301 -6.65 -5.92 26.37
C GLU A 301 -7.67 -5.95 25.21
N GLY A 302 -7.20 -6.22 23.97
CA GLY A 302 -8.07 -6.23 22.78
C GLY A 302 -9.11 -7.35 22.80
N SER A 303 -8.76 -8.56 23.32
CA SER A 303 -9.69 -9.67 23.46
C SER A 303 -10.54 -9.56 24.73
N ALA A 304 -10.03 -8.98 25.82
CA ALA A 304 -10.80 -8.68 27.02
C ALA A 304 -11.96 -7.72 26.72
N ARG A 305 -11.74 -6.75 25.84
CA ARG A 305 -12.77 -5.80 25.41
C ARG A 305 -13.98 -6.46 24.74
N LEU A 306 -13.83 -7.60 24.10
CA LEU A 306 -14.97 -8.29 23.50
C LEU A 306 -16.05 -8.65 24.51
N ALA A 307 -15.67 -8.91 25.76
CA ALA A 307 -16.61 -9.21 26.84
C ALA A 307 -17.41 -7.99 27.32
N THR A 308 -16.93 -6.78 27.03
CA THR A 308 -17.58 -5.52 27.45
C THR A 308 -18.37 -4.84 26.32
N LEU A 309 -18.42 -5.46 25.13
CA LEU A 309 -19.20 -4.93 24.03
C LEU A 309 -20.70 -4.94 24.38
N THR A 310 -21.36 -3.82 24.11
CA THR A 310 -22.81 -3.69 24.27
C THR A 310 -23.52 -3.95 22.93
N PRO A 311 -24.75 -4.52 22.95
CA PRO A 311 -25.55 -4.65 21.75
C PRO A 311 -25.80 -3.29 21.08
N GLY A 312 -25.69 -3.23 19.76
CA GLY A 312 -26.03 -2.06 18.97
C GLY A 312 -24.89 -1.27 18.30
N PRO A 313 -23.62 -1.20 18.81
CA PRO A 313 -22.56 -0.46 18.13
C PRO A 313 -22.28 -1.02 16.73
N ALA A 314 -22.10 -0.14 15.77
CA ALA A 314 -21.74 -0.53 14.43
C ALA A 314 -20.37 -1.22 14.42
N CYS A 315 -20.28 -2.34 13.70
CA CYS A 315 -19.03 -3.03 13.42
C CYS A 315 -18.55 -2.66 12.03
N TRP A 316 -17.29 -2.29 11.92
CA TRP A 316 -16.63 -2.23 10.63
C TRP A 316 -15.72 -3.44 10.47
N TRP A 317 -15.84 -4.14 9.33
CA TRP A 317 -15.12 -5.39 9.09
C TRP A 317 -14.50 -5.43 7.70
N ARG A 318 -13.42 -6.16 7.59
CA ARG A 318 -12.74 -6.44 6.34
C ARG A 318 -12.43 -7.92 6.27
N VAL A 319 -12.82 -8.57 5.19
CA VAL A 319 -12.38 -9.94 4.90
C VAL A 319 -10.89 -9.91 4.66
N ARG A 320 -10.15 -10.78 5.36
CA ARG A 320 -8.79 -11.12 5.01
C ARG A 320 -8.84 -12.46 4.28
N THR A 321 -8.57 -12.44 3.00
CA THR A 321 -8.45 -13.65 2.18
C THR A 321 -7.02 -14.17 2.34
N ASP A 322 -6.78 -14.94 3.39
CA ASP A 322 -5.60 -15.78 3.42
C ASP A 322 -6.01 -17.14 2.88
N GLY A 323 -5.46 -17.47 1.71
CA GLY A 323 -5.61 -18.76 1.11
C GLY A 323 -4.81 -19.86 1.85
#